data_0752d431dc73b776b01043bd35864b36
#
_entry.id   0752d431dc73b776b01043bd35864b36
#
_cell.length_a   1.000
_cell.length_b   1.000
_cell.length_c   1.000
_cell.angle_alpha   90.00
_cell.angle_beta   90.00
_cell.angle_gamma   90.00
#
_symmetry.space_group_name_H-M   'P 1'
#
loop_
_entity.id
_entity.type
_entity.pdbx_description
1 polymer ?
#
loop_
_entity_poly.entity_id
_entity_poly.type
_entity_poly.pdbx_seq_one_letter_code
_entity_poly.pdbx_strand_id
1 'polypeptide(L)'
;IILTVQNMKYSIFFSLLFFIGSVQSGYAQETDTDKPSFIPPFDFPITFSGNFGEIRANHFHGGLDFKTGGTIGKPVRALADGYISRIRVTHGSGYVLDVAYDNGYSTINRHLSAFVGDVARRVEDLQYEKESWRWKLLPNPMNIP
;
A
#
# COMPACT_ATOMS: atom_id res chain seq x y z
N ILE A 1 13.04 2.15 37.58
CA ILE A 1 12.08 1.99 38.70
C ILE A 1 11.98 0.49 38.92
N ILE A 2 12.52 0.05 40.08
CA ILE A 2 12.47 -1.35 40.50
C ILE A 2 11.24 -1.47 41.40
N LEU A 3 10.25 -2.28 41.01
CA LEU A 3 9.12 -2.65 41.84
C LEU A 3 9.45 -3.94 42.58
N THR A 4 9.69 -3.85 43.87
CA THR A 4 9.88 -5.02 44.75
C THR A 4 8.51 -5.56 45.13
N VAL A 5 8.20 -6.76 44.64
CA VAL A 5 7.01 -7.51 45.07
C VAL A 5 7.44 -8.38 46.25
N GLN A 6 7.03 -7.97 47.44
CA GLN A 6 7.22 -8.75 48.66
C GLN A 6 5.83 -9.07 49.27
N ASN A 7 5.63 -10.34 49.55
CA ASN A 7 4.52 -10.92 50.30
C ASN A 7 3.18 -11.17 49.57
N MET A 8 3.20 -12.13 48.64
CA MET A 8 1.95 -12.83 48.29
C MET A 8 2.22 -14.32 48.02
N LYS A 9 2.63 -15.06 49.08
CA LYS A 9 3.10 -16.45 48.87
C LYS A 9 2.07 -17.55 49.11
N TYR A 10 0.85 -17.27 49.52
CA TYR A 10 -0.06 -18.37 49.90
C TYR A 10 -1.49 -18.30 49.33
N SER A 11 -1.88 -17.31 48.57
CA SER A 11 -3.26 -17.25 48.02
C SER A 11 -3.42 -17.65 46.58
N ILE A 12 -2.32 -17.83 45.85
CA ILE A 12 -2.37 -18.09 44.38
C ILE A 12 -2.41 -19.60 44.07
N PHE A 13 -1.99 -20.45 45.04
CA PHE A 13 -1.86 -21.88 44.74
C PHE A 13 -3.18 -22.66 44.75
N PHE A 14 -4.23 -22.13 45.34
CA PHE A 14 -5.53 -22.83 45.42
C PHE A 14 -6.51 -22.43 44.31
N SER A 15 -6.30 -21.30 43.67
CA SER A 15 -7.13 -20.85 42.52
C SER A 15 -6.66 -21.36 41.17
N LEU A 16 -5.41 -21.87 41.06
CA LEU A 16 -4.84 -22.29 39.78
C LEU A 16 -5.24 -23.70 39.35
N LEU A 17 -5.77 -24.50 40.30
CA LEU A 17 -6.13 -25.90 40.03
C LEU A 17 -7.58 -26.11 39.55
N PHE A 18 -8.40 -25.04 39.54
CA PHE A 18 -9.80 -25.14 39.10
C PHE A 18 -10.06 -24.52 37.72
N PHE A 19 -9.02 -23.96 37.06
CA PHE A 19 -9.17 -23.25 35.77
C PHE A 19 -8.50 -23.98 34.57
N ILE A 20 -8.13 -25.27 34.73
CA ILE A 20 -7.54 -26.07 33.62
C ILE A 20 -8.62 -26.77 32.76
N GLY A 21 -9.87 -26.46 33.02
CA GLY A 21 -10.96 -27.04 32.24
C GLY A 21 -11.70 -25.98 31.45
N SER A 22 -11.24 -25.65 30.23
CA SER A 22 -11.93 -24.95 29.13
C SER A 22 -11.33 -23.61 28.69
N VAL A 23 -10.03 -23.55 28.44
CA VAL A 23 -9.54 -22.68 27.39
C VAL A 23 -9.63 -23.49 26.10
N GLN A 24 -10.83 -23.66 25.57
CA GLN A 24 -10.97 -23.84 24.14
C GLN A 24 -10.52 -22.53 23.53
N SER A 25 -9.27 -22.50 23.10
CA SER A 25 -8.79 -21.49 22.18
C SER A 25 -9.63 -21.63 20.91
N GLY A 26 -10.73 -20.88 20.86
CA GLY A 26 -11.40 -20.60 19.63
C GLY A 26 -10.42 -19.77 18.79
N TYR A 27 -9.49 -20.43 18.12
CA TYR A 27 -8.87 -19.82 16.95
C TYR A 27 -10.05 -19.63 15.99
N ALA A 28 -10.54 -18.39 15.92
CA ALA A 28 -11.38 -18.01 14.82
C ALA A 28 -10.55 -18.32 13.58
N GLN A 29 -10.92 -19.38 12.89
CA GLN A 29 -10.34 -19.69 11.59
C GLN A 29 -10.78 -18.53 10.70
N GLU A 30 -9.84 -17.61 10.44
CA GLU A 30 -10.04 -16.52 9.53
C GLU A 30 -10.43 -17.16 8.20
N THR A 31 -11.72 -17.09 7.87
CA THR A 31 -12.20 -17.66 6.63
C THR A 31 -11.56 -16.86 5.52
N ASP A 32 -10.90 -17.52 4.59
CA ASP A 32 -10.15 -16.94 3.44
C ASP A 32 -11.03 -16.06 2.52
N THR A 33 -12.31 -15.94 2.86
CA THR A 33 -13.33 -15.13 2.18
C THR A 33 -13.20 -13.63 2.42
N ASP A 34 -12.44 -13.18 3.42
CA ASP A 34 -12.27 -11.75 3.76
C ASP A 34 -10.99 -11.14 3.18
N LYS A 35 -10.18 -11.91 2.47
CA LYS A 35 -8.99 -11.38 1.84
C LYS A 35 -9.37 -10.62 0.57
N PRO A 36 -8.93 -9.36 0.43
CA PRO A 36 -9.21 -8.59 -0.78
C PRO A 36 -8.59 -9.27 -1.99
N SER A 37 -9.38 -9.42 -3.03
CA SER A 37 -8.89 -9.94 -4.31
C SER A 37 -8.14 -8.84 -5.05
N PHE A 38 -6.90 -9.13 -5.45
CA PHE A 38 -6.08 -8.25 -6.28
C PHE A 38 -5.60 -9.00 -7.53
N ILE A 39 -5.56 -8.30 -8.64
CA ILE A 39 -4.92 -8.78 -9.86
C ILE A 39 -3.46 -8.29 -9.91
N PRO A 40 -2.55 -9.02 -10.59
CA PRO A 40 -1.18 -8.56 -10.75
C PRO A 40 -1.09 -7.23 -11.50
N PRO A 41 -0.21 -6.29 -11.06
CA PRO A 41 -0.04 -4.99 -11.71
C PRO A 41 0.63 -5.09 -13.09
N PHE A 42 1.21 -6.22 -13.43
CA PHE A 42 1.96 -6.45 -14.66
C PHE A 42 1.54 -7.75 -15.33
N ASP A 43 1.74 -7.84 -16.63
CA ASP A 43 1.55 -9.04 -17.46
C ASP A 43 2.84 -9.87 -17.67
N PHE A 44 3.90 -9.55 -16.93
CA PHE A 44 5.17 -10.24 -16.93
C PHE A 44 5.54 -10.73 -15.52
N PRO A 45 6.50 -11.66 -15.36
CA PRO A 45 6.90 -12.18 -14.05
C PRO A 45 7.38 -11.07 -13.11
N ILE A 46 6.80 -11.02 -11.92
CA ILE A 46 7.12 -10.01 -10.90
C ILE A 46 8.42 -10.39 -10.19
N THR A 47 9.39 -9.49 -10.24
CA THR A 47 10.62 -9.56 -9.45
C THR A 47 10.92 -8.21 -8.83
N PHE A 48 11.47 -8.21 -7.62
CA PHE A 48 11.75 -6.99 -6.87
C PHE A 48 13.21 -6.55 -7.02
N SER A 49 13.43 -5.24 -7.02
CA SER A 49 14.75 -4.60 -6.89
C SER A 49 14.90 -3.87 -5.56
N GLY A 50 13.81 -3.65 -4.83
CA GLY A 50 13.78 -3.08 -3.48
C GLY A 50 12.57 -3.55 -2.71
N ASN A 51 12.76 -3.83 -1.43
CA ASN A 51 11.74 -4.34 -0.53
C ASN A 51 11.22 -3.26 0.41
N PHE A 52 9.99 -3.48 0.94
CA PHE A 52 9.47 -2.65 2.01
C PHE A 52 10.36 -2.71 3.25
N GLY A 53 10.60 -1.56 3.87
CA GLY A 53 11.44 -1.45 5.07
C GLY A 53 12.95 -1.52 4.81
N GLU A 54 13.38 -1.63 3.55
CA GLU A 54 14.80 -1.61 3.19
C GLU A 54 15.46 -0.28 3.59
N ILE A 55 16.66 -0.34 4.16
CA ILE A 55 17.40 0.85 4.59
C ILE A 55 17.91 1.58 3.36
N ARG A 56 17.58 2.85 3.25
CA ARG A 56 18.10 3.82 2.26
C ARG A 56 18.97 4.86 2.98
N ALA A 57 19.67 5.68 2.25
CA ALA A 57 20.63 6.64 2.80
C ALA A 57 20.05 7.58 3.87
N ASN A 58 18.77 7.93 3.80
CA ASN A 58 18.11 8.91 4.68
C ASN A 58 16.70 8.51 5.14
N HIS A 59 16.21 7.33 4.78
CA HIS A 59 14.87 6.84 5.15
C HIS A 59 14.77 5.33 4.98
N PHE A 60 13.70 4.74 5.50
CA PHE A 60 13.30 3.38 5.17
C PHE A 60 12.43 3.38 3.91
N HIS A 61 12.63 2.39 3.03
CA HIS A 61 11.84 2.26 1.83
C HIS A 61 10.38 1.94 2.16
N GLY A 62 9.47 2.82 1.80
CA GLY A 62 8.04 2.71 2.10
C GLY A 62 7.21 1.97 1.05
N GLY A 63 7.84 1.15 0.19
CA GLY A 63 7.15 0.46 -0.90
C GLY A 63 7.91 -0.74 -1.42
N LEU A 64 7.52 -1.19 -2.61
CA LEU A 64 8.18 -2.24 -3.38
C LEU A 64 8.67 -1.67 -4.70
N ASP A 65 9.94 -1.91 -5.03
CA ASP A 65 10.50 -1.57 -6.33
C ASP A 65 10.47 -2.79 -7.25
N PHE A 66 9.85 -2.65 -8.42
CA PHE A 66 9.69 -3.72 -9.39
C PHE A 66 10.72 -3.62 -10.51
N LYS A 67 11.31 -4.76 -10.89
CA LYS A 67 12.20 -4.85 -12.03
C LYS A 67 11.40 -4.87 -13.33
N THR A 68 11.78 -4.01 -14.27
CA THR A 68 11.18 -3.93 -15.60
C THR A 68 12.06 -4.53 -16.70
N GLY A 69 13.14 -5.24 -16.30
CA GLY A 69 14.11 -5.81 -17.25
C GLY A 69 14.94 -4.75 -17.98
N GLY A 70 15.16 -3.57 -17.34
CA GLY A 70 15.92 -2.47 -17.94
C GLY A 70 15.17 -1.69 -19.02
N THR A 71 13.87 -1.92 -19.19
CA THR A 71 13.03 -1.21 -20.18
C THR A 71 12.03 -0.30 -19.48
N ILE A 72 11.73 0.84 -20.11
CA ILE A 72 10.68 1.78 -19.72
C ILE A 72 9.45 1.62 -20.62
N GLY A 73 8.29 2.14 -20.17
CA GLY A 73 7.04 2.10 -20.96
C GLY A 73 6.24 0.81 -20.81
N LYS A 74 6.61 -0.08 -19.88
CA LYS A 74 5.77 -1.24 -19.57
C LYS A 74 4.49 -0.79 -18.87
N PRO A 75 3.32 -1.33 -19.26
CA PRO A 75 2.06 -0.95 -18.65
C PRO A 75 1.98 -1.39 -17.18
N VAL A 76 1.42 -0.52 -16.35
CA VAL A 76 1.05 -0.79 -14.96
C VAL A 76 -0.47 -0.76 -14.89
N ARG A 77 -1.09 -1.82 -14.35
CA ARG A 77 -2.53 -1.95 -14.19
C ARG A 77 -2.96 -1.61 -12.76
N ALA A 78 -4.19 -1.15 -12.60
CA ALA A 78 -4.84 -1.12 -11.31
C ALA A 78 -4.96 -2.54 -10.76
N LEU A 79 -4.87 -2.69 -9.43
CA LEU A 79 -4.93 -4.00 -8.77
C LEU A 79 -6.35 -4.52 -8.57
N ALA A 80 -7.34 -3.63 -8.61
CA ALA A 80 -8.77 -3.89 -8.45
C ALA A 80 -9.56 -2.72 -9.03
N ASP A 81 -10.88 -2.84 -9.04
CA ASP A 81 -11.80 -1.75 -9.38
C ASP A 81 -11.68 -0.62 -8.36
N GLY A 82 -11.87 0.62 -8.84
CA GLY A 82 -11.71 1.79 -8.00
C GLY A 82 -11.62 3.10 -8.79
N TYR A 83 -10.93 4.08 -8.23
CA TYR A 83 -10.79 5.39 -8.87
C TYR A 83 -9.42 6.02 -8.61
N ILE A 84 -9.02 6.92 -9.50
CA ILE A 84 -7.81 7.72 -9.33
C ILE A 84 -8.10 8.81 -8.29
N SER A 85 -7.46 8.68 -7.13
CA SER A 85 -7.64 9.60 -6.01
C SER A 85 -6.71 10.81 -6.08
N ARG A 86 -5.59 10.70 -6.81
CA ARG A 86 -4.65 11.81 -6.98
C ARG A 86 -3.71 11.59 -8.14
N ILE A 87 -3.42 12.67 -8.86
CA ILE A 87 -2.38 12.71 -9.89
C ILE A 87 -1.37 13.78 -9.50
N ARG A 88 -0.07 13.49 -9.65
CA ARG A 88 1.01 14.40 -9.33
C ARG A 88 2.13 14.32 -10.37
N VAL A 89 2.75 15.46 -10.66
CA VAL A 89 4.04 15.52 -11.34
C VAL A 89 5.00 16.26 -10.44
N THR A 90 6.06 15.59 -10.01
CA THR A 90 7.02 16.14 -9.03
C THR A 90 8.46 15.91 -9.49
N HIS A 91 9.37 16.78 -9.05
CA HIS A 91 10.77 16.68 -9.43
C HIS A 91 11.43 15.36 -8.98
N GLY A 92 11.15 14.90 -7.74
CA GLY A 92 11.82 13.71 -7.17
C GLY A 92 11.15 12.39 -7.53
N SER A 93 9.82 12.37 -7.74
CA SER A 93 9.07 11.12 -8.00
C SER A 93 8.56 11.01 -9.44
N GLY A 94 8.78 12.01 -10.28
CA GLY A 94 8.26 12.04 -11.65
C GLY A 94 6.73 12.03 -11.70
N TYR A 95 6.17 11.23 -12.59
CA TYR A 95 4.75 11.00 -12.67
C TYR A 95 4.30 10.05 -11.56
N VAL A 96 3.29 10.46 -10.81
CA VAL A 96 2.76 9.72 -9.65
C VAL A 96 1.25 9.62 -9.76
N LEU A 97 0.73 8.42 -9.59
CA LEU A 97 -0.70 8.11 -9.61
C LEU A 97 -1.09 7.42 -8.29
N ASP A 98 -2.01 8.04 -7.57
CA ASP A 98 -2.61 7.43 -6.38
C ASP A 98 -3.98 6.87 -6.79
N VAL A 99 -4.22 5.61 -6.47
CA VAL A 99 -5.45 4.89 -6.78
C VAL A 99 -6.09 4.40 -5.49
N ALA A 100 -7.36 4.66 -5.31
CA ALA A 100 -8.17 4.10 -4.24
C ALA A 100 -9.07 3.00 -4.81
N TYR A 101 -9.11 1.87 -4.14
CA TYR A 101 -9.89 0.71 -4.57
C TYR A 101 -11.16 0.55 -3.76
N ASP A 102 -12.20 -0.03 -4.36
CA ASP A 102 -13.50 -0.24 -3.74
C ASP A 102 -13.44 -1.19 -2.54
N ASN A 103 -12.40 -2.00 -2.48
CA ASN A 103 -12.10 -2.89 -1.34
C ASN A 103 -11.44 -2.18 -0.14
N GLY A 104 -11.32 -0.84 -0.15
CA GLY A 104 -10.78 -0.02 0.93
C GLY A 104 -9.26 0.14 0.94
N TYR A 105 -8.55 -0.49 0.01
CA TYR A 105 -7.09 -0.33 -0.14
C TYR A 105 -6.75 0.81 -1.09
N SER A 106 -5.48 1.19 -1.12
CA SER A 106 -4.97 2.17 -2.07
C SER A 106 -3.53 1.88 -2.47
N THR A 107 -3.14 2.36 -3.65
CA THR A 107 -1.75 2.30 -4.11
C THR A 107 -1.25 3.68 -4.49
N ILE A 108 0.06 3.88 -4.32
CA ILE A 108 0.79 5.05 -4.82
C ILE A 108 1.82 4.53 -5.82
N ASN A 109 1.56 4.77 -7.10
CA ASN A 109 2.43 4.35 -8.19
C ASN A 109 3.37 5.52 -8.53
N ARG A 110 4.67 5.33 -8.33
CA ARG A 110 5.71 6.37 -8.53
C ARG A 110 6.62 6.02 -9.69
N HIS A 111 7.37 7.02 -10.15
CA HIS A 111 8.36 6.88 -11.22
C HIS A 111 7.77 6.33 -12.53
N LEU A 112 6.50 6.61 -12.78
CA LEU A 112 5.88 6.31 -14.05
C LEU A 112 6.55 7.14 -15.15
N SER A 113 6.73 6.55 -16.32
CA SER A 113 7.33 7.24 -17.49
C SER A 113 6.33 8.15 -18.20
N ALA A 114 5.03 7.79 -18.16
CA ALA A 114 3.95 8.56 -18.75
C ALA A 114 2.61 8.15 -18.14
N PHE A 115 1.60 8.97 -18.31
CA PHE A 115 0.19 8.58 -18.20
C PHE A 115 -0.35 8.23 -19.58
N VAL A 116 -1.48 7.53 -19.62
CA VAL A 116 -2.15 7.12 -20.87
C VAL A 116 -3.62 7.55 -20.87
N GLY A 117 -4.24 7.56 -22.05
CA GLY A 117 -5.67 7.82 -22.20
C GLY A 117 -6.10 9.20 -21.67
N ASP A 118 -7.22 9.24 -20.97
CA ASP A 118 -7.83 10.48 -20.45
C ASP A 118 -6.96 11.14 -19.39
N VAL A 119 -6.24 10.33 -18.61
CA VAL A 119 -5.30 10.84 -17.62
C VAL A 119 -4.20 11.66 -18.29
N ALA A 120 -3.62 11.16 -19.37
CA ALA A 120 -2.58 11.87 -20.11
C ALA A 120 -3.10 13.21 -20.65
N ARG A 121 -4.27 13.22 -21.30
CA ARG A 121 -4.90 14.44 -21.82
C ARG A 121 -5.15 15.47 -20.72
N ARG A 122 -5.76 15.03 -19.63
CA ARG A 122 -6.06 15.92 -18.49
C ARG A 122 -4.81 16.52 -17.86
N VAL A 123 -3.74 15.75 -17.79
CA VAL A 123 -2.44 16.20 -17.30
C VAL A 123 -1.85 17.27 -18.21
N GLU A 124 -1.87 17.03 -19.51
CA GLU A 124 -1.36 17.93 -20.53
C GLU A 124 -2.11 19.27 -20.51
N ASP A 125 -3.45 19.25 -20.51
CA ASP A 125 -4.29 20.44 -20.41
C ASP A 125 -3.91 21.29 -19.20
N LEU A 126 -3.71 20.65 -18.03
CA LEU A 126 -3.35 21.33 -16.80
C LEU A 126 -1.92 21.89 -16.82
N GLN A 127 -0.99 21.23 -17.50
CA GLN A 127 0.36 21.75 -17.65
C GLN A 127 0.35 23.02 -18.50
N TYR A 128 -0.44 23.04 -19.57
CA TYR A 128 -0.62 24.23 -20.41
C TYR A 128 -1.35 25.36 -19.65
N GLU A 129 -2.46 25.04 -18.98
CA GLU A 129 -3.24 25.99 -18.19
C GLU A 129 -2.39 26.68 -17.10
N LYS A 130 -1.53 25.91 -16.45
CA LYS A 130 -0.72 26.39 -15.31
C LYS A 130 0.66 26.86 -15.71
N GLU A 131 1.04 26.71 -16.96
CA GLU A 131 2.40 26.97 -17.47
C GLU A 131 3.49 26.35 -16.58
N SER A 132 3.21 25.16 -16.03
CA SER A 132 4.06 24.50 -15.04
C SER A 132 4.07 22.99 -15.20
N TRP A 133 5.28 22.41 -15.12
CA TRP A 133 5.48 20.96 -15.05
C TRP A 133 5.19 20.38 -13.67
N ARG A 134 5.17 21.23 -12.62
CA ARG A 134 4.93 20.79 -11.24
C ARG A 134 3.52 21.13 -10.82
N TRP A 135 2.73 20.11 -10.56
CA TRP A 135 1.38 20.33 -10.06
C TRP A 135 0.86 19.11 -9.33
N LYS A 136 -0.16 19.33 -8.56
CA LYS A 136 -0.93 18.32 -7.84
C LYS A 136 -2.39 18.55 -8.18
N LEU A 137 -3.01 17.55 -8.77
CA LEU A 137 -4.44 17.51 -8.96
C LEU A 137 -5.02 16.62 -7.85
N LEU A 138 -5.98 17.16 -7.10
CA LEU A 138 -6.92 16.39 -6.32
C LEU A 138 -8.12 16.20 -7.25
N PRO A 139 -8.37 15.03 -7.78
CA PRO A 139 -9.38 14.86 -8.79
C PRO A 139 -10.79 14.91 -8.25
N ASN A 140 -11.72 15.34 -9.09
CA ASN A 140 -12.96 14.61 -9.21
C ASN A 140 -12.62 13.15 -9.48
N PRO A 141 -13.15 12.19 -8.74
CA PRO A 141 -12.79 10.78 -8.91
C PRO A 141 -13.00 10.37 -10.36
N MET A 142 -11.92 9.90 -11.01
CA MET A 142 -11.98 9.29 -12.31
C MET A 142 -12.09 7.78 -12.09
N ASN A 143 -13.25 7.23 -12.36
CA ASN A 143 -13.48 5.79 -12.23
C ASN A 143 -12.54 5.02 -13.16
N ILE A 144 -12.00 3.95 -12.64
CA ILE A 144 -11.22 2.95 -13.37
C ILE A 144 -12.15 1.76 -13.57
N PRO A 145 -12.50 1.43 -14.80
CA PRO A 145 -13.30 0.25 -15.09
C PRO A 145 -12.51 -1.04 -14.86
#